data_56af3a66b8795824c00f0f3b428f88f9
#
_entry.id   56af3a66b8795824c00f0f3b428f88f9
#
_cell.length_a   1.000
_cell.length_b   1.000
_cell.length_c   1.000
_cell.angle_alpha   90.00
_cell.angle_beta   90.00
_cell.angle_gamma   90.00
#
_symmetry.space_group_name_H-M   'P 1'
#
loop_
_entity.id
_entity.type
_entity.pdbx_description
1 polymer ?
#
loop_
_entity_poly.entity_id
_entity_poly.type
_entity_poly.pdbx_seq_one_letter_code
_entity_poly.pdbx_strand_id
1 'polypeptide(L)'
;MKSEIFDAQLFNALFLCWQNCIHVGLPMKKTWESNQIDWQDITRFLIFIDEAHKIINTNKLEAAEQLLKFEREARKYFGGLIYASQSIRDFVPEGSSQDSINVIKTLFELTQYKFIMRQDSNALDTLSTIFHNQLTETELSHIPRLGKGECILSIKGDENIEFKVDVSEADLAIFQGGA
;
A
#
# COMPACT_ATOMS: atom_id res chain seq x y z
N MET A 1 -22.65 15.66 -0.21
CA MET A 1 -22.23 16.77 0.69
C MET A 1 -21.38 16.33 1.87
N LYS A 2 -21.80 15.38 2.77
CA LYS A 2 -20.92 14.93 3.88
C LYS A 2 -19.69 14.12 3.39
N SER A 3 -19.83 13.29 2.36
CA SER A 3 -18.70 12.52 1.80
C SER A 3 -17.69 13.42 1.07
N GLU A 4 -18.14 14.39 0.32
CA GLU A 4 -17.27 15.32 -0.42
C GLU A 4 -16.41 16.20 0.49
N ILE A 5 -16.98 16.64 1.63
CA ILE A 5 -16.22 17.39 2.65
C ILE A 5 -15.16 16.49 3.28
N PHE A 6 -15.50 15.24 3.58
CA PHE A 6 -14.57 14.27 4.15
C PHE A 6 -13.43 13.96 3.17
N ASP A 7 -13.74 13.75 1.90
CA ASP A 7 -12.75 13.47 0.86
C ASP A 7 -11.78 14.65 0.65
N ALA A 8 -12.30 15.89 0.68
CA ALA A 8 -11.46 17.09 0.61
C ALA A 8 -10.54 17.24 1.83
N GLN A 9 -11.03 16.95 3.04
CA GLN A 9 -10.21 16.98 4.26
C GLN A 9 -9.12 15.92 4.23
N LEU A 10 -9.44 14.73 3.75
CA LEU A 10 -8.51 13.63 3.62
C LEU A 10 -7.41 13.93 2.60
N PHE A 11 -7.79 14.49 1.44
CA PHE A 11 -6.85 14.94 0.42
C PHE A 11 -5.89 16.01 0.99
N ASN A 12 -6.42 16.99 1.73
CA ASN A 12 -5.59 17.99 2.39
C ASN A 12 -4.64 17.38 3.42
N ALA A 13 -5.09 16.39 4.19
CA ALA A 13 -4.23 15.70 5.15
C ALA A 13 -3.08 14.95 4.45
N LEU A 14 -3.34 14.24 3.36
CA LEU A 14 -2.32 13.58 2.55
C LEU A 14 -1.32 14.59 1.96
N PHE A 15 -1.81 15.71 1.45
CA PHE A 15 -0.97 16.77 0.92
C PHE A 15 -0.07 17.38 2.00
N LEU A 16 -0.59 17.63 3.19
CA LEU A 16 0.19 18.14 4.34
C LEU A 16 1.23 17.13 4.80
N CYS A 17 0.90 15.84 4.86
CA CYS A 17 1.87 14.78 5.16
C CYS A 17 3.01 14.79 4.13
N TRP A 18 2.69 14.89 2.85
CA TRP A 18 3.66 14.99 1.77
C TRP A 18 4.58 16.20 1.93
N GLN A 19 4.03 17.39 2.16
CA GLN A 19 4.80 18.62 2.37
C GLN A 19 5.73 18.49 3.59
N ASN A 20 5.26 17.88 4.67
CA ASN A 20 6.10 17.64 5.85
C ASN A 20 7.24 16.67 5.55
N CYS A 21 7.01 15.59 4.80
CA CYS A 21 8.07 14.68 4.37
C CYS A 21 9.17 15.40 3.59
N ILE A 22 8.79 16.27 2.65
CA ILE A 22 9.76 17.08 1.90
C ILE A 22 10.49 18.05 2.82
N HIS A 23 9.74 18.77 3.67
CA HIS A 23 10.30 19.81 4.53
C HIS A 23 11.35 19.29 5.50
N VAL A 24 11.17 18.11 6.05
CA VAL A 24 12.13 17.48 6.98
C VAL A 24 13.17 16.64 6.24
N GLY A 25 12.79 15.94 5.19
CA GLY A 25 13.68 15.04 4.46
C GLY A 25 14.77 15.77 3.66
N LEU A 26 14.49 16.94 3.10
CA LEU A 26 15.47 17.69 2.30
C LEU A 26 16.70 18.16 3.10
N PRO A 27 16.56 18.81 4.28
CA PRO A 27 17.70 19.17 5.10
C PRO A 27 18.48 17.93 5.56
N MET A 28 17.76 16.89 6.00
CA MET A 28 18.35 15.62 6.45
C MET A 28 19.20 14.97 5.35
N LYS A 29 18.68 14.96 4.12
CA LYS A 29 19.41 14.44 2.96
C LYS A 29 20.71 15.20 2.71
N LYS A 30 20.69 16.54 2.75
CA LYS A 30 21.88 17.38 2.60
C LYS A 30 22.93 17.10 3.66
N THR A 31 22.49 16.95 4.90
CA THR A 31 23.36 16.65 6.05
C THR A 31 24.00 15.27 5.89
N TRP A 32 23.26 14.28 5.43
CA TRP A 32 23.79 12.95 5.14
C TRP A 32 24.77 12.94 3.96
N GLU A 33 24.42 13.60 2.85
CA GLU A 33 25.29 13.72 1.68
C GLU A 33 26.62 14.44 1.98
N SER A 34 26.63 15.30 3.00
CA SER A 34 27.85 15.97 3.50
C SER A 34 28.60 15.17 4.57
N ASN A 35 28.23 13.93 4.84
CA ASN A 35 28.82 13.04 5.86
C ASN A 35 28.82 13.64 7.30
N GLN A 36 27.82 14.46 7.62
CA GLN A 36 27.64 15.05 8.95
C GLN A 36 26.78 14.20 9.89
N ILE A 37 26.03 13.24 9.35
CA ILE A 37 25.25 12.26 10.11
C ILE A 37 25.39 10.88 9.50
N ASP A 38 25.32 9.84 10.33
CA ASP A 38 25.30 8.47 9.88
C ASP A 38 23.91 8.07 9.39
N TRP A 39 23.86 7.04 8.52
CA TRP A 39 22.61 6.48 8.03
C TRP A 39 21.63 6.07 9.12
N GLN A 40 22.13 5.62 10.26
CA GLN A 40 21.33 5.18 11.41
C GLN A 40 20.61 6.33 12.10
N ASP A 41 21.17 7.55 12.05
CA ASP A 41 20.65 8.73 12.69
C ASP A 41 19.66 9.52 11.82
N ILE A 42 19.40 9.03 10.60
CA ILE A 42 18.44 9.67 9.70
C ILE A 42 17.01 9.47 10.22
N THR A 43 16.29 10.57 10.43
CA THR A 43 14.85 10.53 10.71
C THR A 43 14.09 10.09 9.47
N ARG A 44 13.29 9.03 9.61
CA ARG A 44 12.45 8.46 8.55
C ARG A 44 10.99 8.73 8.85
N PHE A 45 10.21 8.85 7.79
CA PHE A 45 8.76 8.99 7.86
C PHE A 45 8.09 7.73 7.37
N LEU A 46 7.04 7.33 8.05
CA LEU A 46 6.15 6.27 7.62
C LEU A 46 4.71 6.76 7.67
N ILE A 47 4.04 6.75 6.54
CA ILE A 47 2.61 7.01 6.45
C ILE A 47 1.91 5.66 6.37
N PHE A 48 1.05 5.38 7.34
CA PHE A 48 0.22 4.18 7.37
C PHE A 48 -1.23 4.56 7.05
N ILE A 49 -1.80 3.94 6.03
CA ILE A 49 -3.18 4.15 5.59
C ILE A 49 -3.93 2.84 5.75
N ASP A 50 -4.76 2.76 6.77
CA ASP A 50 -5.70 1.65 6.94
C ASP A 50 -6.97 1.90 6.13
N GLU A 51 -7.63 0.82 5.70
CA GLU A 51 -8.80 0.89 4.80
C GLU A 51 -8.55 1.76 3.56
N ALA A 52 -7.38 1.56 2.95
CA ALA A 52 -6.84 2.43 1.90
C ALA A 52 -7.79 2.59 0.71
N HIS A 53 -8.66 1.59 0.43
CA HIS A 53 -9.68 1.68 -0.62
C HIS A 53 -10.66 2.86 -0.44
N LYS A 54 -10.82 3.38 0.79
CA LYS A 54 -11.66 4.57 1.05
C LYS A 54 -11.06 5.83 0.45
N ILE A 55 -9.74 5.84 0.22
CA ILE A 55 -8.97 6.96 -0.30
C ILE A 55 -8.52 6.69 -1.73
N ILE A 56 -8.08 5.47 -1.98
CA ILE A 56 -7.43 5.02 -3.21
C ILE A 56 -8.41 4.09 -3.94
N ASN A 57 -9.11 4.59 -4.92
CA ASN A 57 -9.92 3.77 -5.82
C ASN A 57 -10.16 4.50 -7.15
N THR A 58 -10.69 3.80 -8.13
CA THR A 58 -10.93 4.35 -9.47
C THR A 58 -11.92 5.52 -9.52
N ASN A 59 -12.72 5.74 -8.46
CA ASN A 59 -13.61 6.88 -8.34
C ASN A 59 -12.95 8.10 -7.68
N LYS A 60 -11.72 7.95 -7.15
CA LYS A 60 -10.97 8.98 -6.42
C LYS A 60 -9.55 9.13 -6.98
N LEU A 61 -9.45 9.33 -8.28
CA LEU A 61 -8.19 9.36 -9.01
C LEU A 61 -7.22 10.44 -8.53
N GLU A 62 -7.71 11.61 -8.16
CA GLU A 62 -6.87 12.71 -7.67
C GLU A 62 -6.03 12.29 -6.45
N ALA A 63 -6.66 11.58 -5.50
CA ALA A 63 -5.97 11.07 -4.33
C ALA A 63 -4.95 9.97 -4.71
N ALA A 64 -5.34 9.06 -5.62
CA ALA A 64 -4.44 8.01 -6.12
C ALA A 64 -3.23 8.61 -6.86
N GLU A 65 -3.41 9.64 -7.67
CA GLU A 65 -2.34 10.35 -8.38
C GLU A 65 -1.38 11.08 -7.42
N GLN A 66 -1.89 11.68 -6.35
CA GLN A 66 -1.05 12.30 -5.32
C GLN A 66 -0.21 11.26 -4.58
N LEU A 67 -0.80 10.12 -4.25
CA LEU A 67 -0.05 9.00 -3.65
C LEU A 67 0.98 8.42 -4.61
N LEU A 68 0.71 8.35 -5.91
CA LEU A 68 1.69 8.00 -6.93
C LEU A 68 2.90 8.94 -6.93
N LYS A 69 2.67 10.25 -6.85
CA LYS A 69 3.77 11.23 -6.73
C LYS A 69 4.57 10.99 -5.46
N PHE A 70 3.87 10.82 -4.33
CA PHE A 70 4.51 10.51 -3.06
C PHE A 70 5.36 9.24 -3.15
N GLU A 71 4.81 8.15 -3.64
CA GLU A 71 5.49 6.85 -3.72
C GLU A 71 6.76 6.90 -4.59
N ARG A 72 6.72 7.62 -5.71
CA ARG A 72 7.89 7.84 -6.59
C ARG A 72 9.00 8.64 -5.93
N GLU A 73 8.67 9.52 -5.02
CA GLU A 73 9.62 10.47 -4.44
C GLU A 73 9.95 10.21 -2.98
N ALA A 74 9.10 9.50 -2.24
CA ALA A 74 9.22 9.28 -0.80
C ALA A 74 10.63 8.82 -0.38
N ARG A 75 11.21 7.89 -1.13
CA ARG A 75 12.57 7.39 -0.89
C ARG A 75 13.63 8.49 -0.91
N LYS A 76 13.46 9.55 -1.71
CA LYS A 76 14.40 10.68 -1.76
C LYS A 76 14.42 11.49 -0.47
N TYR A 77 13.32 11.40 0.30
CA TYR A 77 13.11 12.16 1.53
C TYR A 77 13.03 11.25 2.76
N PHE A 78 13.53 10.01 2.63
CA PHE A 78 13.50 9.00 3.69
C PHE A 78 12.08 8.67 4.18
N GLY A 79 11.10 8.84 3.32
CA GLY A 79 9.70 8.49 3.56
C GLY A 79 9.36 7.10 3.07
N GLY A 80 8.35 6.49 3.71
CA GLY A 80 7.73 5.24 3.31
C GLY A 80 6.22 5.33 3.40
N LEU A 81 5.53 4.47 2.66
CA LEU A 81 4.09 4.36 2.64
C LEU A 81 3.69 2.90 2.84
N ILE A 82 2.78 2.68 3.78
CA ILE A 82 2.12 1.39 3.96
C ILE A 82 0.62 1.63 3.82
N TYR A 83 -0.04 0.84 3.02
CA TYR A 83 -1.50 0.85 2.95
C TYR A 83 -2.06 -0.57 3.05
N ALA A 84 -3.15 -0.68 3.80
CA ALA A 84 -3.86 -1.92 4.03
C ALA A 84 -5.32 -1.79 3.57
N SER A 85 -5.89 -2.90 3.12
CA SER A 85 -7.31 -3.00 2.78
C SER A 85 -7.77 -4.45 2.90
N GLN A 86 -9.04 -4.62 3.19
CA GLN A 86 -9.63 -5.95 3.34
C GLN A 86 -9.93 -6.63 2.00
N SER A 87 -10.23 -5.84 0.96
CA SER A 87 -10.57 -6.37 -0.37
C SER A 87 -9.90 -5.59 -1.49
N ILE A 88 -9.30 -6.32 -2.43
CA ILE A 88 -8.71 -5.73 -3.63
C ILE A 88 -9.79 -5.16 -4.57
N ARG A 89 -11.00 -5.72 -4.57
CA ARG A 89 -12.11 -5.25 -5.43
C ARG A 89 -12.54 -3.82 -5.13
N ASP A 90 -12.36 -3.38 -3.89
CA ASP A 90 -12.78 -2.04 -3.47
C ASP A 90 -11.90 -0.93 -4.09
N PHE A 91 -10.72 -1.27 -4.58
CA PHE A 91 -9.87 -0.36 -5.36
C PHE A 91 -10.36 -0.17 -6.80
N VAL A 92 -11.04 -1.18 -7.35
CA VAL A 92 -11.53 -1.19 -8.74
C VAL A 92 -12.99 -1.65 -8.75
N PRO A 93 -13.94 -0.80 -8.37
CA PRO A 93 -15.37 -1.07 -8.48
C PRO A 93 -15.78 -1.41 -9.94
N GLU A 94 -16.88 -2.15 -10.07
CA GLU A 94 -17.45 -2.49 -11.38
C GLU A 94 -17.77 -1.22 -12.19
N GLY A 95 -17.49 -1.28 -13.49
CA GLY A 95 -17.69 -0.15 -14.41
C GLY A 95 -16.57 0.88 -14.43
N SER A 96 -15.46 0.62 -13.74
CA SER A 96 -14.27 1.48 -13.80
C SER A 96 -13.70 1.58 -15.22
N SER A 97 -13.27 2.78 -15.62
CA SER A 97 -12.62 2.98 -16.91
C SER A 97 -11.21 2.36 -16.93
N GLN A 98 -10.74 1.99 -18.11
CA GLN A 98 -9.39 1.43 -18.26
C GLN A 98 -8.30 2.39 -17.79
N ASP A 99 -8.47 3.68 -18.04
CA ASP A 99 -7.50 4.70 -17.59
C ASP A 99 -7.43 4.76 -16.06
N SER A 100 -8.58 4.72 -15.39
CA SER A 100 -8.65 4.68 -13.93
C SER A 100 -8.00 3.43 -13.34
N ILE A 101 -8.23 2.28 -13.97
CA ILE A 101 -7.61 1.00 -13.58
C ILE A 101 -6.10 1.08 -13.72
N ASN A 102 -5.59 1.69 -14.79
CA ASN A 102 -4.15 1.84 -15.02
C ASN A 102 -3.47 2.71 -13.94
N VAL A 103 -4.14 3.73 -13.42
CA VAL A 103 -3.62 4.53 -12.31
C VAL A 103 -3.46 3.66 -11.06
N ILE A 104 -4.49 2.91 -10.69
CA ILE A 104 -4.45 2.00 -9.53
C ILE A 104 -3.40 0.91 -9.72
N LYS A 105 -3.35 0.29 -10.91
CA LYS A 105 -2.32 -0.69 -11.24
C LYS A 105 -0.91 -0.14 -11.06
N THR A 106 -0.64 1.07 -11.54
CA THR A 106 0.66 1.72 -11.39
C THR A 106 1.04 1.91 -9.92
N LEU A 107 0.09 2.28 -9.05
CA LEU A 107 0.32 2.40 -7.61
C LEU A 107 0.78 1.06 -7.01
N PHE A 108 0.09 -0.02 -7.32
CA PHE A 108 0.49 -1.35 -6.86
C PHE A 108 1.83 -1.82 -7.47
N GLU A 109 2.12 -1.46 -8.72
CA GLU A 109 3.40 -1.77 -9.36
C GLU A 109 4.59 -1.06 -8.71
N LEU A 110 4.40 0.14 -8.15
CA LEU A 110 5.46 0.88 -7.45
C LEU A 110 5.73 0.30 -6.06
N THR A 111 4.74 -0.31 -5.42
CA THR A 111 4.88 -0.90 -4.09
C THR A 111 5.92 -2.02 -4.10
N GLN A 112 6.90 -1.95 -3.18
CA GLN A 112 8.01 -2.90 -3.11
C GLN A 112 7.60 -4.25 -2.53
N TYR A 113 6.78 -4.26 -1.48
CA TYR A 113 6.35 -5.45 -0.76
C TYR A 113 4.82 -5.50 -0.70
N LYS A 114 4.24 -6.64 -1.08
CA LYS A 114 2.79 -6.85 -1.09
C LYS A 114 2.47 -8.11 -0.31
N PHE A 115 1.79 -7.96 0.81
CA PHE A 115 1.30 -9.07 1.63
C PHE A 115 -0.13 -9.39 1.19
N ILE A 116 -0.30 -10.49 0.50
CA ILE A 116 -1.58 -10.93 -0.04
C ILE A 116 -2.11 -12.05 0.85
N MET A 117 -3.09 -11.73 1.66
CA MET A 117 -3.82 -12.67 2.48
C MET A 117 -4.99 -13.27 1.69
N ARG A 118 -5.70 -14.22 2.31
CA ARG A 118 -6.86 -14.84 1.70
C ARG A 118 -7.85 -13.81 1.16
N GLN A 119 -8.26 -14.01 -0.08
CA GLN A 119 -9.30 -13.25 -0.77
C GLN A 119 -10.37 -14.22 -1.29
N ASP A 120 -11.58 -13.72 -1.47
CA ASP A 120 -12.64 -14.51 -2.07
C ASP A 120 -12.37 -14.83 -3.55
N SER A 121 -12.89 -15.93 -4.04
CA SER A 121 -12.70 -16.35 -5.44
C SER A 121 -13.19 -15.31 -6.46
N ASN A 122 -14.18 -14.49 -6.09
CA ASN A 122 -14.68 -13.40 -6.93
C ASN A 122 -13.70 -12.21 -7.06
N ALA A 123 -12.63 -12.17 -6.27
CA ALA A 123 -11.58 -11.16 -6.34
C ALA A 123 -10.43 -11.54 -7.31
N LEU A 124 -10.41 -12.78 -7.82
CA LEU A 124 -9.30 -13.28 -8.63
C LEU A 124 -9.09 -12.51 -9.93
N ASP A 125 -10.15 -12.12 -10.60
CA ASP A 125 -10.06 -11.33 -11.84
C ASP A 125 -9.44 -9.95 -11.58
N THR A 126 -9.82 -9.30 -10.46
CA THR A 126 -9.24 -8.03 -10.03
C THR A 126 -7.78 -8.20 -9.63
N LEU A 127 -7.45 -9.25 -8.88
CA LEU A 127 -6.06 -9.60 -8.54
C LEU A 127 -5.21 -9.81 -9.78
N SER A 128 -5.68 -10.61 -10.74
CA SER A 128 -4.99 -10.86 -12.01
C SER A 128 -4.77 -9.58 -12.82
N THR A 129 -5.75 -8.66 -12.79
CA THR A 129 -5.66 -7.38 -13.48
C THR A 129 -4.65 -6.45 -12.82
N ILE A 130 -4.69 -6.31 -11.50
CA ILE A 130 -3.85 -5.39 -10.72
C ILE A 130 -2.40 -5.90 -10.64
N PHE A 131 -2.23 -7.20 -10.34
CA PHE A 131 -0.90 -7.82 -10.16
C PHE A 131 -0.39 -8.53 -11.41
N HIS A 132 -0.81 -8.09 -12.59
CA HIS A 132 -0.41 -8.65 -13.87
C HIS A 132 1.09 -8.99 -13.90
N ASN A 133 1.43 -10.26 -14.21
CA ASN A 133 2.79 -10.83 -14.21
C ASN A 133 3.55 -10.80 -12.87
N GLN A 134 2.93 -10.45 -11.77
CA GLN A 134 3.54 -10.51 -10.42
C GLN A 134 3.12 -11.77 -9.66
N LEU A 135 1.99 -12.36 -10.03
CA LEU A 135 1.49 -13.61 -9.47
C LEU A 135 1.34 -14.64 -10.58
N THR A 136 1.74 -15.87 -10.31
CA THR A 136 1.52 -17.00 -11.21
C THR A 136 0.06 -17.47 -11.12
N GLU A 137 -0.41 -18.23 -12.11
CA GLU A 137 -1.75 -18.84 -12.08
C GLU A 137 -1.93 -19.78 -10.88
N THR A 138 -0.86 -20.47 -10.48
CA THR A 138 -0.88 -21.34 -9.30
C THR A 138 -1.09 -20.54 -8.03
N GLU A 139 -0.35 -19.46 -7.82
CA GLU A 139 -0.49 -18.56 -6.67
C GLU A 139 -1.89 -17.92 -6.63
N LEU A 140 -2.38 -17.39 -7.76
CA LEU A 140 -3.74 -16.85 -7.88
C LEU A 140 -4.78 -17.89 -7.46
N SER A 141 -4.67 -19.14 -7.93
CA SER A 141 -5.60 -20.22 -7.58
C SER A 141 -5.52 -20.63 -6.11
N HIS A 142 -4.39 -20.37 -5.46
CA HIS A 142 -4.14 -20.72 -4.05
C HIS A 142 -4.67 -19.64 -3.08
N ILE A 143 -4.68 -18.37 -3.45
CA ILE A 143 -5.12 -17.25 -2.59
C ILE A 143 -6.46 -17.51 -1.87
N PRO A 144 -7.52 -18.03 -2.52
CA PRO A 144 -8.79 -18.29 -1.83
C PRO A 144 -8.72 -19.43 -0.79
N ARG A 145 -7.68 -20.24 -0.85
CA ARG A 145 -7.47 -21.40 0.03
C ARG A 145 -6.54 -21.11 1.20
N LEU A 146 -5.89 -19.96 1.23
CA LEU A 146 -5.02 -19.55 2.33
C LEU A 146 -5.76 -19.61 3.66
N GLY A 147 -5.13 -20.18 4.66
CA GLY A 147 -5.63 -20.28 6.02
C GLY A 147 -5.42 -18.99 6.81
N LYS A 148 -5.87 -19.00 8.06
CA LYS A 148 -5.64 -17.88 8.98
C LYS A 148 -4.15 -17.70 9.24
N GLY A 149 -3.63 -16.50 9.01
CA GLY A 149 -2.21 -16.14 9.15
C GLY A 149 -1.32 -16.59 7.98
N GLU A 150 -1.87 -17.26 6.98
CA GLU A 150 -1.13 -17.57 5.74
C GLU A 150 -1.20 -16.41 4.76
N CYS A 151 -0.09 -16.17 4.08
CA CYS A 151 0.00 -15.06 3.15
C CYS A 151 1.06 -15.32 2.07
N ILE A 152 0.88 -14.70 0.91
CA ILE A 152 1.87 -14.61 -0.15
C ILE A 152 2.51 -13.23 -0.08
N LEU A 153 3.83 -13.19 0.15
CA LEU A 153 4.63 -11.98 0.03
C LEU A 153 5.16 -11.88 -1.39
N SER A 154 4.63 -10.93 -2.15
CA SER A 154 5.14 -10.59 -3.47
C SER A 154 6.15 -9.44 -3.34
N ILE A 155 7.39 -9.69 -3.78
CA ILE A 155 8.50 -8.73 -3.73
C ILE A 155 8.80 -8.25 -5.15
N LYS A 156 8.82 -6.95 -5.34
CA LYS A 156 9.07 -6.39 -6.67
C LYS A 156 10.46 -6.75 -7.18
N GLY A 157 10.49 -7.51 -8.27
CA GLY A 157 11.75 -7.92 -8.93
C GLY A 157 12.40 -9.16 -8.31
N ASP A 158 11.68 -9.89 -7.46
CA ASP A 158 12.12 -11.12 -6.82
C ASP A 158 11.04 -12.20 -6.86
N GLU A 159 11.33 -13.40 -6.38
CA GLU A 159 10.38 -14.49 -6.26
C GLU A 159 9.38 -14.23 -5.14
N ASN A 160 8.14 -14.72 -5.32
CA ASN A 160 7.12 -14.66 -4.29
C ASN A 160 7.37 -15.72 -3.21
N ILE A 161 7.02 -15.39 -1.97
CA ILE A 161 7.22 -16.27 -0.81
C ILE A 161 5.87 -16.52 -0.16
N GLU A 162 5.45 -17.77 -0.10
CA GLU A 162 4.30 -18.16 0.72
C GLU A 162 4.79 -18.54 2.12
N PHE A 163 4.16 -18.00 3.16
CA PHE A 163 4.49 -18.27 4.54
C PHE A 163 3.28 -18.12 5.46
N LYS A 164 3.43 -18.65 6.67
CA LYS A 164 2.49 -18.46 7.76
C LYS A 164 3.12 -17.59 8.84
N VAL A 165 2.36 -16.58 9.27
CA VAL A 165 2.75 -15.75 10.41
C VAL A 165 2.66 -16.59 11.69
N ASP A 166 3.78 -16.77 12.37
CA ASP A 166 3.80 -17.38 13.69
C ASP A 166 3.55 -16.29 14.74
N VAL A 167 2.49 -16.46 15.52
CA VAL A 167 2.04 -15.47 16.52
C VAL A 167 2.10 -16.10 17.90
N SER A 168 2.79 -15.45 18.84
CA SER A 168 2.88 -15.93 20.20
C SER A 168 1.50 -15.88 20.91
N GLU A 169 1.32 -16.72 21.94
CA GLU A 169 0.09 -16.69 22.77
C GLU A 169 -0.12 -15.33 23.43
N ALA A 170 0.95 -14.64 23.78
CA ALA A 170 0.89 -13.29 24.35
C ALA A 170 0.35 -12.26 23.35
N ASP A 171 0.81 -12.33 22.10
CA ASP A 171 0.30 -11.45 21.03
C ASP A 171 -1.17 -11.76 20.73
N LEU A 172 -1.54 -13.05 20.67
CA LEU A 172 -2.92 -13.45 20.49
C LEU A 172 -3.83 -12.91 21.60
N ALA A 173 -3.37 -12.91 22.86
CA ALA A 173 -4.14 -12.36 23.97
C ALA A 173 -4.39 -10.84 23.84
N ILE A 174 -3.46 -10.10 23.22
CA ILE A 174 -3.58 -8.66 23.00
C ILE A 174 -4.47 -8.36 21.79
N PHE A 175 -4.35 -9.14 20.71
CA PHE A 175 -4.99 -8.89 19.42
C PHE A 175 -6.25 -9.73 19.17
N GLN A 176 -6.82 -10.37 20.18
CA GLN A 176 -8.03 -11.20 20.07
C GLN A 176 -9.32 -10.43 19.73
N GLY A 177 -9.28 -9.16 19.48
CA GLY A 177 -10.44 -8.31 19.29
C GLY A 177 -10.92 -8.09 17.86
N GLY A 178 -10.36 -8.76 16.87
CA GLY A 178 -10.87 -8.71 15.50
C GLY A 178 -12.00 -9.71 15.30
N ALA A 179 -13.23 -9.22 15.11
CA ALA A 179 -14.39 -10.02 14.75
C ALA A 179 -14.20 -10.72 13.40
#